data_90fbaccd49fc0c3b53285054b4612484
#
_entry.id   90fbaccd49fc0c3b53285054b4612484
#
_cell.length_a   1.000
_cell.length_b   1.000
_cell.length_c   1.000
_cell.angle_alpha   90.00
_cell.angle_beta   90.00
_cell.angle_gamma   90.00
#
_symmetry.space_group_name_H-M   'P 1'
#
loop_
_entity.id
_entity.type
_entity.pdbx_description
1 polymer ?
#
loop_
_entity_poly.entity_id
_entity_poly.type
_entity_poly.pdbx_seq_one_letter_code
_entity_poly.pdbx_strand_id
1 'polypeptide(L)'
;MLAMSPWVRKLLIANIVRFAVSSVIPPLYLALSFYPPDILVRPWTLVSYMFLHAGLMHLLFNMIGLYFFGPRVEDRLGAKGFLLLYFLSGLGAALFHFIFSRQYPVVGASGAVYGILLAFALYWPRVRIYLWAILPIEAWLLATLLVFGSLYAGVNPSMGSRTAHFAHLGGIVFAFVFIKWWEWHKGAAKRAFDKKLHSDASPKGMVGDRLATARWKGIALDSLHELNRGEVVRLLAKVESEGAGNLRPSERQFLDRMSAD
;
A
#
# COMPACT_ATOMS: atom_id res chain seq x y z
N MET A 1 -22.45 -8.74 0.10
CA MET A 1 -21.98 -8.10 -1.15
C MET A 1 -20.82 -7.18 -0.80
N LEU A 2 -19.65 -7.36 -1.41
CA LEU A 2 -18.57 -6.36 -1.29
C LEU A 2 -19.06 -5.09 -2.00
N ALA A 3 -19.21 -4.00 -1.24
CA ALA A 3 -19.53 -2.71 -1.84
C ALA A 3 -18.40 -2.35 -2.81
N MET A 4 -18.74 -2.01 -4.05
CA MET A 4 -17.77 -1.64 -5.07
C MET A 4 -17.07 -0.34 -4.63
N SER A 5 -15.75 -0.38 -4.50
CA SER A 5 -14.97 0.77 -4.07
C SER A 5 -15.02 1.91 -5.12
N PRO A 6 -14.88 3.18 -4.69
CA PRO A 6 -15.15 4.33 -5.55
C PRO A 6 -14.28 4.39 -6.81
N TRP A 7 -12.98 4.11 -6.72
CA TRP A 7 -12.07 4.21 -7.87
C TRP A 7 -12.16 3.00 -8.79
N VAL A 8 -12.36 1.80 -8.25
CA VAL A 8 -12.66 0.62 -9.07
C VAL A 8 -13.89 0.88 -9.93
N ARG A 9 -14.99 1.41 -9.35
CA ARG A 9 -16.19 1.77 -10.11
C ARG A 9 -15.91 2.78 -11.21
N LYS A 10 -15.15 3.85 -10.92
CA LYS A 10 -14.80 4.87 -11.92
C LYS A 10 -13.96 4.29 -13.06
N LEU A 11 -12.97 3.45 -12.74
CA LEU A 11 -12.13 2.80 -13.76
C LEU A 11 -12.92 1.82 -14.62
N LEU A 12 -13.84 1.03 -14.03
CA LEU A 12 -14.73 0.15 -14.78
C LEU A 12 -15.57 0.94 -15.79
N ILE A 13 -16.23 2.01 -15.32
CA ILE A 13 -17.05 2.88 -16.18
C ILE A 13 -16.19 3.51 -17.28
N ALA A 14 -15.01 4.05 -16.94
CA ALA A 14 -14.12 4.69 -17.91
C ALA A 14 -13.70 3.72 -19.03
N ASN A 15 -13.36 2.48 -18.67
CA ASN A 15 -12.98 1.44 -19.65
C ASN A 15 -14.15 1.04 -20.54
N ILE A 16 -15.36 0.82 -19.97
CA ILE A 16 -16.56 0.45 -20.72
C ILE A 16 -16.98 1.58 -21.67
N VAL A 17 -17.06 2.80 -21.17
CA VAL A 17 -17.43 3.98 -21.99
C VAL A 17 -16.39 4.17 -23.11
N ARG A 18 -15.12 4.06 -22.78
CA ARG A 18 -14.05 4.22 -23.78
C ARG A 18 -14.11 3.15 -24.85
N PHE A 19 -14.37 1.91 -24.49
CA PHE A 19 -14.56 0.81 -25.45
C PHE A 19 -15.72 1.10 -26.39
N ALA A 20 -16.89 1.49 -25.85
CA ALA A 20 -18.06 1.83 -26.66
C ALA A 20 -17.76 2.98 -27.64
N VAL A 21 -17.12 4.05 -27.17
CA VAL A 21 -16.79 5.21 -28.03
C VAL A 21 -15.77 4.83 -29.11
N SER A 22 -14.72 4.07 -28.79
CA SER A 22 -13.70 3.69 -29.77
C SER A 22 -14.21 2.65 -30.77
N SER A 23 -15.25 1.90 -30.45
CA SER A 23 -15.91 0.96 -31.39
C SER A 23 -16.73 1.70 -32.45
N VAL A 24 -17.22 2.91 -32.13
CA VAL A 24 -17.98 3.76 -33.08
C VAL A 24 -17.06 4.71 -33.86
N ILE A 25 -15.93 5.12 -33.28
CA ILE A 25 -14.99 6.09 -33.86
C ILE A 25 -13.61 5.44 -34.04
N PRO A 26 -13.37 4.66 -35.12
CA PRO A 26 -12.12 3.93 -35.32
C PRO A 26 -10.85 4.81 -35.31
N PRO A 27 -10.83 6.06 -35.83
CA PRO A 27 -9.63 6.92 -35.79
C PRO A 27 -9.18 7.19 -34.33
N LEU A 28 -10.12 7.23 -33.38
CA LEU A 28 -9.83 7.44 -31.97
C LEU A 28 -9.05 6.26 -31.35
N TYR A 29 -9.33 5.05 -31.79
CA TYR A 29 -8.59 3.86 -31.36
C TYR A 29 -7.10 3.97 -31.73
N LEU A 30 -6.80 4.36 -32.99
CA LEU A 30 -5.42 4.55 -33.45
C LEU A 30 -4.70 5.71 -32.76
N ALA A 31 -5.41 6.83 -32.54
CA ALA A 31 -4.83 8.02 -31.91
C ALA A 31 -4.45 7.80 -30.42
N LEU A 32 -5.03 6.80 -29.77
CA LEU A 32 -4.87 6.57 -28.33
C LEU A 32 -4.17 5.25 -28.00
N SER A 33 -3.95 4.35 -28.99
CA SER A 33 -3.14 3.15 -28.81
C SER A 33 -1.67 3.52 -28.64
N PHE A 34 -0.98 2.82 -27.74
CA PHE A 34 0.45 3.05 -27.53
C PHE A 34 1.26 2.35 -28.62
N TYR A 35 1.90 3.15 -29.46
CA TYR A 35 2.86 2.71 -30.47
C TYR A 35 4.22 3.34 -30.18
N PRO A 36 5.21 2.56 -29.72
CA PRO A 36 6.48 3.08 -29.25
C PRO A 36 7.21 4.08 -30.17
N PRO A 37 7.25 3.90 -31.51
CA PRO A 37 7.90 4.86 -32.40
C PRO A 37 7.29 6.27 -32.36
N ASP A 38 6.01 6.39 -31.99
CA ASP A 38 5.29 7.67 -31.95
C ASP A 38 5.33 8.36 -30.59
N ILE A 39 6.08 7.85 -29.61
CA ILE A 39 6.03 8.31 -28.22
C ILE A 39 6.30 9.81 -28.05
N LEU A 40 7.19 10.37 -28.87
CA LEU A 40 7.53 11.80 -28.80
C LEU A 40 6.43 12.69 -29.40
N VAL A 41 5.64 12.16 -30.34
CA VAL A 41 4.55 12.88 -31.01
C VAL A 41 3.22 12.68 -30.28
N ARG A 42 3.05 11.52 -29.65
CA ARG A 42 1.82 11.12 -28.93
C ARG A 42 2.11 10.64 -27.50
N PRO A 43 2.70 11.46 -26.63
CA PRO A 43 3.09 11.03 -25.28
C PRO A 43 1.89 10.65 -24.40
N TRP A 44 0.69 11.17 -24.67
CA TRP A 44 -0.54 10.79 -23.96
C TRP A 44 -0.88 9.30 -24.11
N THR A 45 -0.36 8.63 -25.14
CA THR A 45 -0.63 7.22 -25.39
C THR A 45 -0.03 6.31 -24.33
N LEU A 46 0.96 6.77 -23.55
CA LEU A 46 1.48 6.08 -22.36
C LEU A 46 0.42 5.81 -21.29
N VAL A 47 -0.68 6.56 -21.30
CA VAL A 47 -1.78 6.40 -20.35
C VAL A 47 -3.06 5.99 -21.06
N SER A 48 -3.38 6.61 -22.19
CA SER A 48 -4.67 6.41 -22.88
C SER A 48 -4.86 4.97 -23.38
N TYR A 49 -3.79 4.26 -23.73
CA TYR A 49 -3.82 2.88 -24.19
C TYR A 49 -4.43 1.92 -23.15
N MET A 50 -4.28 2.24 -21.86
CA MET A 50 -4.80 1.44 -20.74
C MET A 50 -6.32 1.37 -20.71
N PHE A 51 -7.01 2.26 -21.43
CA PHE A 51 -8.46 2.32 -21.50
C PHE A 51 -9.02 1.80 -22.84
N LEU A 52 -8.17 1.33 -23.74
CA LEU A 52 -8.56 0.73 -25.02
C LEU A 52 -8.56 -0.80 -24.92
N HIS A 53 -9.41 -1.44 -25.69
CA HIS A 53 -9.50 -2.91 -25.74
C HIS A 53 -9.71 -3.38 -27.17
N ALA A 54 -8.98 -4.44 -27.55
CA ALA A 54 -9.01 -4.99 -28.91
C ALA A 54 -10.30 -5.74 -29.23
N GLY A 55 -11.13 -6.05 -28.24
CA GLY A 55 -12.40 -6.75 -28.40
C GLY A 55 -13.11 -6.97 -27.08
N LEU A 56 -14.36 -7.43 -27.18
CA LEU A 56 -15.25 -7.59 -26.03
C LEU A 56 -14.70 -8.55 -24.97
N MET A 57 -14.10 -9.67 -25.37
CA MET A 57 -13.51 -10.63 -24.41
C MET A 57 -12.29 -10.04 -23.72
N HIS A 58 -11.48 -9.25 -24.42
CA HIS A 58 -10.35 -8.54 -23.82
C HIS A 58 -10.82 -7.53 -22.76
N LEU A 59 -11.85 -6.75 -23.05
CA LEU A 59 -12.49 -5.86 -22.08
C LEU A 59 -13.03 -6.67 -20.89
N LEU A 60 -13.83 -7.72 -21.15
CA LEU A 60 -14.50 -8.50 -20.12
C LEU A 60 -13.51 -9.07 -19.10
N PHE A 61 -12.43 -9.72 -19.54
CA PHE A 61 -11.44 -10.28 -18.62
C PHE A 61 -10.70 -9.21 -17.80
N ASN A 62 -10.41 -8.06 -18.39
CA ASN A 62 -9.85 -6.94 -17.64
C ASN A 62 -10.83 -6.42 -16.57
N MET A 63 -12.10 -6.25 -16.93
CA MET A 63 -13.12 -5.77 -15.99
C MET A 63 -13.41 -6.78 -14.89
N ILE A 64 -13.44 -8.07 -15.19
CA ILE A 64 -13.55 -9.13 -14.20
C ILE A 64 -12.37 -9.06 -13.21
N GLY A 65 -11.13 -8.98 -13.68
CA GLY A 65 -9.96 -8.85 -12.82
C GLY A 65 -10.02 -7.61 -11.94
N LEU A 66 -10.35 -6.46 -12.52
CA LEU A 66 -10.49 -5.20 -11.79
C LEU A 66 -11.62 -5.24 -10.75
N TYR A 67 -12.75 -5.85 -11.09
CA TYR A 67 -13.92 -5.98 -10.22
C TYR A 67 -13.66 -6.88 -8.99
N PHE A 68 -13.04 -8.05 -9.20
CA PHE A 68 -12.84 -9.02 -8.11
C PHE A 68 -11.65 -8.67 -7.21
N PHE A 69 -10.56 -8.16 -7.75
CA PHE A 69 -9.34 -7.89 -6.98
C PHE A 69 -9.22 -6.43 -6.54
N GLY A 70 -9.74 -5.51 -7.36
CA GLY A 70 -9.61 -4.07 -7.15
C GLY A 70 -10.11 -3.56 -5.80
N PRO A 71 -11.35 -3.88 -5.37
CA PRO A 71 -11.93 -3.31 -4.15
C PRO A 71 -11.08 -3.58 -2.90
N ARG A 72 -10.64 -4.82 -2.69
CA ARG A 72 -9.81 -5.15 -1.53
C ARG A 72 -8.45 -4.45 -1.56
N VAL A 73 -7.87 -4.32 -2.75
CA VAL A 73 -6.59 -3.61 -2.91
C VAL A 73 -6.77 -2.11 -2.70
N GLU A 74 -7.86 -1.51 -3.18
CA GLU A 74 -8.20 -0.11 -2.92
C GLU A 74 -8.42 0.14 -1.42
N ASP A 75 -9.15 -0.72 -0.73
CA ASP A 75 -9.36 -0.63 0.72
C ASP A 75 -8.04 -0.71 1.50
N ARG A 76 -7.13 -1.57 1.08
CA ARG A 76 -5.81 -1.76 1.72
C ARG A 76 -4.87 -0.59 1.52
N LEU A 77 -4.78 -0.07 0.30
CA LEU A 77 -3.83 0.99 -0.08
C LEU A 77 -4.40 2.40 0.10
N GLY A 78 -5.73 2.52 0.16
CA GLY A 78 -6.46 3.77 0.02
C GLY A 78 -6.49 4.25 -1.43
N ALA A 79 -7.35 5.22 -1.73
CA ALA A 79 -7.58 5.75 -3.08
C ALA A 79 -6.28 6.15 -3.80
N LYS A 80 -5.41 6.92 -3.13
CA LYS A 80 -4.14 7.38 -3.70
C LYS A 80 -3.19 6.23 -4.01
N GLY A 81 -3.02 5.29 -3.08
CA GLY A 81 -2.12 4.14 -3.27
C GLY A 81 -2.63 3.21 -4.37
N PHE A 82 -3.94 3.00 -4.46
CA PHE A 82 -4.56 2.19 -5.50
C PHE A 82 -4.38 2.80 -6.90
N LEU A 83 -4.62 4.11 -7.06
CA LEU A 83 -4.41 4.78 -8.34
C LEU A 83 -2.94 4.78 -8.75
N LEU A 84 -2.02 5.04 -7.81
CA LEU A 84 -0.59 4.95 -8.09
C LEU A 84 -0.20 3.54 -8.55
N LEU A 85 -0.68 2.49 -7.87
CA LEU A 85 -0.48 1.11 -8.29
C LEU A 85 -0.99 0.87 -9.71
N TYR A 86 -2.22 1.27 -10.02
CA TYR A 86 -2.85 1.09 -11.33
C TYR A 86 -2.03 1.75 -12.44
N PHE A 87 -1.73 3.03 -12.30
CA PHE A 87 -1.02 3.78 -13.33
C PHE A 87 0.45 3.41 -13.45
N LEU A 88 1.16 3.17 -12.35
CA LEU A 88 2.56 2.73 -12.40
C LEU A 88 2.69 1.34 -13.02
N SER A 89 1.78 0.42 -12.72
CA SER A 89 1.75 -0.89 -13.38
C SER A 89 1.48 -0.76 -14.88
N GLY A 90 0.57 0.13 -15.29
CA GLY A 90 0.36 0.43 -16.70
C GLY A 90 1.60 1.05 -17.35
N LEU A 91 2.24 2.03 -16.74
CA LEU A 91 3.48 2.62 -17.26
C LEU A 91 4.61 1.59 -17.35
N GLY A 92 4.73 0.69 -16.37
CA GLY A 92 5.66 -0.44 -16.41
C GLY A 92 5.40 -1.38 -17.58
N ALA A 93 4.12 -1.64 -17.86
CA ALA A 93 3.71 -2.42 -19.03
C ALA A 93 4.09 -1.73 -20.34
N ALA A 94 3.87 -0.42 -20.44
CA ALA A 94 4.28 0.36 -21.61
C ALA A 94 5.81 0.35 -21.80
N LEU A 95 6.58 0.46 -20.72
CA LEU A 95 8.04 0.40 -20.76
C LEU A 95 8.55 -0.95 -21.25
N PHE A 96 8.03 -2.06 -20.71
CA PHE A 96 8.43 -3.40 -21.17
C PHE A 96 8.01 -3.64 -22.61
N HIS A 97 6.83 -3.15 -22.99
CA HIS A 97 6.41 -3.19 -24.40
C HIS A 97 7.36 -2.39 -25.30
N PHE A 98 7.78 -1.21 -24.88
CA PHE A 98 8.76 -0.39 -25.60
C PHE A 98 10.10 -1.13 -25.79
N ILE A 99 10.57 -1.86 -24.80
CA ILE A 99 11.85 -2.58 -24.83
C ILE A 99 11.76 -3.83 -25.70
N PHE A 100 10.72 -4.65 -25.52
CA PHE A 100 10.65 -6.00 -26.07
C PHE A 100 9.78 -6.16 -27.32
N SER A 101 8.92 -5.17 -27.61
CA SER A 101 7.90 -5.27 -28.67
C SER A 101 7.68 -3.96 -29.43
N ARG A 102 8.72 -3.19 -29.58
CA ARG A 102 8.73 -1.81 -30.07
C ARG A 102 7.99 -1.57 -31.38
N GLN A 103 7.90 -2.57 -32.26
CA GLN A 103 7.34 -2.42 -33.62
C GLN A 103 5.82 -2.65 -33.68
N TYR A 104 5.19 -2.94 -32.57
CA TYR A 104 3.76 -3.26 -32.53
C TYR A 104 3.01 -2.29 -31.61
N PRO A 105 1.77 -1.93 -31.95
CA PRO A 105 0.93 -1.19 -31.02
C PRO A 105 0.45 -2.08 -29.88
N VAL A 106 0.18 -1.49 -28.71
CA VAL A 106 -0.44 -2.18 -27.58
C VAL A 106 -1.62 -1.39 -27.04
N VAL A 107 -2.63 -2.12 -26.56
CA VAL A 107 -3.84 -1.60 -25.90
C VAL A 107 -4.23 -2.53 -24.76
N GLY A 108 -4.88 -1.99 -23.74
CA GLY A 108 -5.50 -2.76 -22.66
C GLY A 108 -5.09 -2.33 -21.27
N ALA A 109 -6.02 -2.50 -20.34
CA ALA A 109 -5.79 -2.30 -18.89
C ALA A 109 -4.97 -3.44 -18.26
N SER A 110 -4.65 -4.50 -19.01
CA SER A 110 -4.14 -5.75 -18.47
C SER A 110 -2.84 -5.62 -17.69
N GLY A 111 -1.91 -4.75 -18.08
CA GLY A 111 -0.70 -4.47 -17.31
C GLY A 111 -1.02 -3.97 -15.90
N ALA A 112 -1.99 -3.05 -15.77
CA ALA A 112 -2.47 -2.56 -14.48
C ALA A 112 -3.25 -3.63 -13.70
N VAL A 113 -4.09 -4.40 -14.37
CA VAL A 113 -4.88 -5.50 -13.75
C VAL A 113 -3.96 -6.60 -13.20
N TYR A 114 -2.89 -6.97 -13.94
CA TYR A 114 -1.88 -7.89 -13.46
C TYR A 114 -1.13 -7.34 -12.23
N GLY A 115 -0.87 -6.03 -12.20
CA GLY A 115 -0.31 -5.37 -11.02
C GLY A 115 -1.24 -5.43 -9.82
N ILE A 116 -2.54 -5.20 -10.00
CA ILE A 116 -3.56 -5.33 -8.94
C ILE A 116 -3.64 -6.77 -8.45
N LEU A 117 -3.63 -7.76 -9.35
CA LEU A 117 -3.66 -9.17 -8.98
C LEU A 117 -2.42 -9.58 -8.18
N LEU A 118 -1.23 -9.09 -8.58
CA LEU A 118 -0.03 -9.30 -7.79
C LEU A 118 -0.16 -8.70 -6.39
N ALA A 119 -0.64 -7.45 -6.28
CA ALA A 119 -0.89 -6.81 -4.99
C ALA A 119 -1.83 -7.64 -4.13
N PHE A 120 -2.94 -8.12 -4.72
CA PHE A 120 -3.88 -9.01 -4.04
C PHE A 120 -3.19 -10.28 -3.55
N ALA A 121 -2.42 -10.96 -4.38
CA ALA A 121 -1.71 -12.18 -4.02
C ALA A 121 -0.64 -11.98 -2.93
N LEU A 122 0.04 -10.82 -2.92
CA LEU A 122 1.01 -10.48 -1.87
C LEU A 122 0.35 -10.21 -0.52
N TYR A 123 -0.83 -9.57 -0.51
CA TYR A 123 -1.54 -9.26 0.74
C TYR A 123 -2.39 -10.42 1.25
N TRP A 124 -2.95 -11.23 0.37
CA TRP A 124 -3.84 -12.35 0.71
C TRP A 124 -3.48 -13.64 -0.04
N PRO A 125 -2.27 -14.19 0.15
CA PRO A 125 -1.75 -15.28 -0.68
C PRO A 125 -2.59 -16.55 -0.65
N ARG A 126 -3.23 -16.86 0.46
CA ARG A 126 -4.00 -18.11 0.66
C ARG A 126 -5.50 -17.97 0.40
N VAL A 127 -5.95 -16.79 -0.04
CA VAL A 127 -7.36 -16.63 -0.44
C VAL A 127 -7.62 -17.45 -1.68
N ARG A 128 -8.68 -18.25 -1.66
CA ARG A 128 -9.10 -19.08 -2.79
C ARG A 128 -9.91 -18.24 -3.78
N ILE A 129 -9.49 -18.29 -5.03
CA ILE A 129 -10.14 -17.69 -6.18
C ILE A 129 -10.77 -18.83 -6.96
N TYR A 130 -12.07 -18.75 -7.21
CA TYR A 130 -12.79 -19.80 -7.94
C TYR A 130 -12.80 -19.46 -9.43
N LEU A 131 -11.89 -20.07 -10.20
CA LEU A 131 -11.89 -19.95 -11.65
C LEU A 131 -13.15 -20.61 -12.21
N TRP A 132 -13.85 -19.88 -13.08
CA TRP A 132 -15.16 -20.30 -13.64
C TRP A 132 -16.17 -20.75 -12.57
N ALA A 133 -16.06 -20.20 -11.35
CA ALA A 133 -16.87 -20.55 -10.18
C ALA A 133 -16.76 -22.02 -9.71
N ILE A 134 -15.82 -22.80 -10.26
CA ILE A 134 -15.68 -24.24 -10.02
C ILE A 134 -14.32 -24.57 -9.39
N LEU A 135 -13.21 -24.12 -10.00
CA LEU A 135 -11.86 -24.52 -9.63
C LEU A 135 -11.28 -23.57 -8.59
N PRO A 136 -11.13 -23.99 -7.31
CA PRO A 136 -10.48 -23.17 -6.29
C PRO A 136 -8.95 -23.17 -6.50
N ILE A 137 -8.39 -21.99 -6.71
CA ILE A 137 -6.94 -21.77 -6.80
C ILE A 137 -6.54 -20.70 -5.79
N GLU A 138 -5.43 -20.91 -5.07
CA GLU A 138 -4.92 -19.88 -4.15
C GLU A 138 -4.34 -18.70 -4.92
N ALA A 139 -4.51 -17.49 -4.37
CA ALA A 139 -4.09 -16.24 -5.05
C ALA A 139 -2.60 -16.22 -5.40
N TRP A 140 -1.72 -16.74 -4.52
CA TRP A 140 -0.29 -16.83 -4.79
C TRP A 140 0.00 -17.75 -5.99
N LEU A 141 -0.71 -18.89 -6.08
CA LEU A 141 -0.53 -19.84 -7.17
C LEU A 141 -1.01 -19.25 -8.50
N LEU A 142 -2.16 -18.58 -8.50
CA LEU A 142 -2.67 -17.88 -9.68
C LEU A 142 -1.68 -16.83 -10.16
N ALA A 143 -1.16 -15.98 -9.25
CA ALA A 143 -0.16 -14.96 -9.60
C ALA A 143 1.12 -15.60 -10.17
N THR A 144 1.61 -16.67 -9.56
CA THR A 144 2.78 -17.43 -10.02
C THR A 144 2.56 -17.99 -11.43
N LEU A 145 1.42 -18.63 -11.68
CA LEU A 145 1.09 -19.18 -13.00
C LEU A 145 1.00 -18.08 -14.06
N LEU A 146 0.47 -16.91 -13.72
CA LEU A 146 0.39 -15.78 -14.64
C LEU A 146 1.77 -15.18 -14.94
N VAL A 147 2.67 -15.07 -13.95
CA VAL A 147 4.06 -14.61 -14.15
C VAL A 147 4.80 -15.58 -15.07
N PHE A 148 4.86 -16.86 -14.69
CA PHE A 148 5.59 -17.88 -15.46
C PHE A 148 4.94 -18.14 -16.82
N GLY A 149 3.61 -18.14 -16.91
CA GLY A 149 2.87 -18.27 -18.16
C GLY A 149 3.15 -17.12 -19.11
N SER A 150 3.17 -15.88 -18.60
CA SER A 150 3.53 -14.70 -19.42
C SER A 150 4.98 -14.74 -19.86
N LEU A 151 5.90 -15.17 -18.99
CA LEU A 151 7.32 -15.31 -19.36
C LEU A 151 7.49 -16.39 -20.43
N TYR A 152 6.92 -17.56 -20.23
CA TYR A 152 6.98 -18.67 -21.18
C TYR A 152 6.39 -18.28 -22.55
N ALA A 153 5.20 -17.70 -22.57
CA ALA A 153 4.56 -17.27 -23.80
C ALA A 153 5.28 -16.08 -24.48
N GLY A 154 5.93 -15.20 -23.70
CA GLY A 154 6.73 -14.09 -24.21
C GLY A 154 7.98 -14.55 -24.96
N VAL A 155 8.60 -15.66 -24.56
CA VAL A 155 9.80 -16.21 -25.22
C VAL A 155 9.49 -17.23 -26.33
N ASN A 156 8.25 -17.76 -26.37
CA ASN A 156 7.83 -18.73 -27.39
C ASN A 156 6.99 -18.07 -28.49
N PRO A 157 7.48 -17.91 -29.71
CA PRO A 157 6.76 -17.24 -30.79
C PRO A 157 5.44 -17.92 -31.21
N SER A 158 5.30 -19.22 -30.98
CA SER A 158 4.13 -20.00 -31.33
C SER A 158 2.93 -19.81 -30.40
N MET A 159 3.12 -19.16 -29.23
CA MET A 159 2.08 -19.01 -28.21
C MET A 159 1.27 -17.71 -28.32
N GLY A 160 1.20 -17.09 -29.49
CA GLY A 160 0.45 -15.86 -29.74
C GLY A 160 1.28 -14.59 -29.67
N SER A 161 0.65 -13.45 -29.31
CA SER A 161 1.31 -12.14 -29.34
C SER A 161 2.35 -11.98 -28.22
N ARG A 162 3.64 -12.05 -28.56
CA ARG A 162 4.77 -11.74 -27.65
C ARG A 162 4.60 -10.38 -26.96
N THR A 163 3.97 -9.45 -27.64
CA THR A 163 3.76 -8.06 -27.18
C THR A 163 2.98 -7.98 -25.89
N ALA A 164 1.87 -8.73 -25.78
CA ALA A 164 1.01 -8.71 -24.59
C ALA A 164 1.71 -9.29 -23.36
N HIS A 165 2.49 -10.35 -23.54
CA HIS A 165 3.12 -11.07 -22.41
C HIS A 165 4.21 -10.26 -21.73
N PHE A 166 5.06 -9.55 -22.47
CA PHE A 166 6.06 -8.65 -21.89
C PHE A 166 5.43 -7.42 -21.24
N ALA A 167 4.36 -6.89 -21.81
CA ALA A 167 3.61 -5.81 -21.16
C ALA A 167 3.02 -6.27 -19.79
N HIS A 168 2.46 -7.47 -19.70
CA HIS A 168 1.98 -8.02 -18.42
C HIS A 168 3.09 -8.14 -17.40
N LEU A 169 4.27 -8.66 -17.80
CA LEU A 169 5.44 -8.76 -16.91
C LEU A 169 5.90 -7.39 -16.43
N GLY A 170 5.92 -6.38 -17.29
CA GLY A 170 6.23 -5.00 -16.92
C GLY A 170 5.29 -4.47 -15.83
N GLY A 171 3.98 -4.72 -16.01
CA GLY A 171 2.97 -4.37 -15.01
C GLY A 171 3.22 -5.03 -13.64
N ILE A 172 3.54 -6.31 -13.65
CA ILE A 172 3.87 -7.09 -12.44
C ILE A 172 5.11 -6.54 -11.73
N VAL A 173 6.21 -6.30 -12.48
CA VAL A 173 7.48 -5.80 -11.92
C VAL A 173 7.28 -4.44 -11.26
N PHE A 174 6.61 -3.51 -11.95
CA PHE A 174 6.36 -2.18 -11.39
C PHE A 174 5.41 -2.21 -10.18
N ALA A 175 4.41 -3.08 -10.19
CA ALA A 175 3.56 -3.31 -9.03
C ALA A 175 4.36 -3.82 -7.83
N PHE A 176 5.24 -4.80 -8.03
CA PHE A 176 6.09 -5.34 -6.97
C PHE A 176 6.97 -4.26 -6.35
N VAL A 177 7.69 -3.51 -7.18
CA VAL A 177 8.56 -2.40 -6.74
C VAL A 177 7.75 -1.35 -5.98
N PHE A 178 6.60 -0.94 -6.53
CA PHE A 178 5.72 0.03 -5.89
C PHE A 178 5.22 -0.45 -4.52
N ILE A 179 4.76 -1.70 -4.39
CA ILE A 179 4.24 -2.24 -3.14
C ILE A 179 5.35 -2.27 -2.08
N LYS A 180 6.55 -2.75 -2.41
CA LYS A 180 7.70 -2.76 -1.50
C LYS A 180 8.07 -1.35 -1.04
N TRP A 181 8.13 -0.40 -1.98
CA TRP A 181 8.39 1.00 -1.67
C TRP A 181 7.29 1.60 -0.78
N TRP A 182 6.01 1.35 -1.08
CA TRP A 182 4.85 1.84 -0.34
C TRP A 182 4.84 1.35 1.11
N GLU A 183 5.05 0.05 1.31
CA GLU A 183 5.09 -0.56 2.65
C GLU A 183 6.30 -0.06 3.46
N TRP A 184 7.45 0.12 2.82
CA TRP A 184 8.63 0.69 3.47
C TRP A 184 8.37 2.11 3.97
N HIS A 185 7.76 2.97 3.15
CA HIS A 185 7.45 4.37 3.52
C HIS A 185 6.40 4.43 4.64
N LYS A 186 5.33 3.64 4.56
CA LYS A 186 4.35 3.56 5.66
C LYS A 186 4.97 3.05 6.95
N GLY A 187 5.81 2.04 6.89
CA GLY A 187 6.54 1.53 8.04
C GLY A 187 7.49 2.57 8.63
N ALA A 188 8.18 3.35 7.81
CA ALA A 188 9.06 4.44 8.25
C ALA A 188 8.27 5.57 8.93
N ALA A 189 7.13 5.98 8.35
CA ALA A 189 6.26 6.99 8.94
C ALA A 189 5.69 6.55 10.29
N LYS A 190 5.27 5.29 10.41
CA LYS A 190 4.82 4.73 11.69
C LYS A 190 5.94 4.72 12.73
N ARG A 191 7.13 4.24 12.39
CA ARG A 191 8.30 4.27 13.29
C ARG A 191 8.67 5.68 13.73
N ALA A 192 8.63 6.66 12.81
CA ALA A 192 8.91 8.06 13.14
C ALA A 192 7.86 8.65 14.09
N PHE A 193 6.57 8.32 13.86
CA PHE A 193 5.47 8.71 14.74
C PHE A 193 5.58 8.07 16.12
N ASP A 194 5.84 6.75 16.19
CA ASP A 194 6.04 6.04 17.45
C ASP A 194 7.24 6.61 18.22
N LYS A 195 8.35 6.90 17.52
CA LYS A 195 9.52 7.56 18.13
C LYS A 195 9.18 8.94 18.69
N LYS A 196 8.38 9.73 17.96
CA LYS A 196 7.94 11.06 18.41
C LYS A 196 7.00 10.95 19.62
N LEU A 197 6.07 9.99 19.65
CA LEU A 197 5.22 9.72 20.81
C LEU A 197 6.01 9.30 22.06
N HIS A 198 7.15 8.62 21.86
CA HIS A 198 8.01 8.18 22.96
C HIS A 198 9.05 9.24 23.35
N SER A 199 9.37 10.19 22.46
CA SER A 199 10.30 11.29 22.72
C SER A 199 9.63 12.51 23.34
N ASP A 200 8.39 12.79 22.94
CA ASP A 200 7.55 13.78 23.61
C ASP A 200 6.96 13.08 24.84
N ALA A 201 7.37 13.51 26.03
CA ALA A 201 6.83 12.96 27.28
C ALA A 201 5.30 12.84 27.13
N SER A 202 4.83 11.62 27.12
CA SER A 202 3.41 11.31 26.90
C SER A 202 2.59 12.19 27.86
N PRO A 203 1.46 12.81 27.42
CA PRO A 203 0.56 13.50 28.35
C PRO A 203 0.19 12.64 29.53
N LYS A 204 0.13 11.30 29.38
CA LYS A 204 0.00 10.33 30.48
C LYS A 204 1.18 10.34 31.45
N GLY A 205 2.42 10.52 30.96
CA GLY A 205 3.60 10.68 31.81
C GLY A 205 3.54 11.97 32.61
N MET A 206 3.23 13.09 31.96
CA MET A 206 3.10 14.40 32.66
C MET A 206 1.95 14.43 33.67
N VAL A 207 0.80 13.79 33.36
CA VAL A 207 -0.31 13.67 34.32
C VAL A 207 0.06 12.72 35.43
N GLY A 208 0.68 11.57 35.13
CA GLY A 208 1.19 10.63 36.10
C GLY A 208 2.24 11.27 37.05
N ASP A 209 3.15 12.07 36.52
CA ASP A 209 4.18 12.77 37.28
C ASP A 209 3.59 13.88 38.16
N ARG A 210 2.58 14.61 37.68
CA ARG A 210 1.84 15.61 38.51
C ARG A 210 1.10 14.95 39.67
N LEU A 211 0.38 13.85 39.42
CA LEU A 211 -0.34 13.11 40.43
C LEU A 211 0.63 12.49 41.47
N ALA A 212 1.72 11.89 41.01
CA ALA A 212 2.77 11.35 41.85
C ALA A 212 3.41 12.45 42.73
N THR A 213 3.77 13.59 42.13
CA THR A 213 4.34 14.74 42.84
C THR A 213 3.38 15.28 43.91
N ALA A 214 2.08 15.39 43.60
CA ALA A 214 1.07 15.83 44.54
C ALA A 214 0.97 14.86 45.74
N ARG A 215 0.99 13.54 45.46
CA ARG A 215 0.97 12.50 46.50
C ARG A 215 2.23 12.53 47.35
N TRP A 216 3.42 12.66 46.77
CA TRP A 216 4.68 12.73 47.49
C TRP A 216 4.82 13.99 48.36
N LYS A 217 4.28 15.14 47.93
CA LYS A 217 4.22 16.35 48.74
C LYS A 217 3.33 16.22 49.99
N GLY A 218 2.41 15.25 49.98
CA GLY A 218 1.54 14.95 51.11
C GLY A 218 2.16 14.00 52.14
N ILE A 219 3.43 13.57 51.98
CA ILE A 219 4.07 12.68 52.96
C ILE A 219 4.26 13.42 54.30
N ALA A 220 3.73 12.83 55.37
CA ALA A 220 3.85 13.38 56.75
C ALA A 220 5.27 13.15 57.28
N LEU A 221 6.13 14.11 57.05
CA LEU A 221 7.56 14.01 57.43
C LEU A 221 7.79 13.72 58.92
N ASP A 222 6.87 14.15 59.79
CA ASP A 222 6.97 13.98 61.22
C ASP A 222 6.69 12.56 61.73
N SER A 223 6.01 11.75 60.92
CA SER A 223 5.75 10.34 61.17
C SER A 223 6.85 9.40 60.73
N LEU A 224 7.82 9.91 59.95
CA LEU A 224 8.87 9.07 59.38
C LEU A 224 10.07 8.92 60.31
N HIS A 225 10.69 7.73 60.30
CA HIS A 225 11.96 7.49 60.95
C HIS A 225 13.05 8.44 60.39
N GLU A 226 13.93 8.93 61.24
CA GLU A 226 14.92 9.99 60.92
C GLU A 226 15.74 9.71 59.63
N LEU A 227 16.15 8.45 59.43
CA LEU A 227 16.89 8.03 58.22
C LEU A 227 16.06 8.19 56.93
N ASN A 228 14.78 7.87 56.97
CA ASN A 228 13.89 7.98 55.82
C ASN A 228 13.50 9.44 55.57
N ARG A 229 13.32 10.23 56.61
CA ARG A 229 13.00 11.68 56.54
C ARG A 229 14.03 12.46 55.74
N GLY A 230 15.33 12.23 56.01
CA GLY A 230 16.42 12.90 55.28
C GLY A 230 16.39 12.59 53.76
N GLU A 231 16.15 11.32 53.43
CA GLU A 231 16.10 10.90 52.01
C GLU A 231 14.83 11.41 51.31
N VAL A 232 13.67 11.42 51.95
CA VAL A 232 12.43 11.98 51.39
C VAL A 232 12.60 13.46 51.09
N VAL A 233 13.16 14.26 52.04
CA VAL A 233 13.42 15.70 51.85
C VAL A 233 14.36 15.94 50.69
N ARG A 234 15.44 15.15 50.59
CA ARG A 234 16.39 15.23 49.48
C ARG A 234 15.75 14.98 48.11
N LEU A 235 14.91 13.93 48.04
CA LEU A 235 14.26 13.55 46.81
C LEU A 235 13.13 14.51 46.40
N LEU A 236 12.40 15.09 47.36
CA LEU A 236 11.42 16.15 47.07
C LEU A 236 12.06 17.41 46.57
N ALA A 237 13.19 17.82 47.11
CA ALA A 237 13.98 18.95 46.59
C ALA A 237 14.47 18.68 45.16
N LYS A 238 14.90 17.45 44.86
CA LYS A 238 15.27 17.05 43.49
C LYS A 238 14.06 17.09 42.54
N VAL A 239 12.88 16.68 42.97
CA VAL A 239 11.66 16.79 42.15
C VAL A 239 11.29 18.25 41.86
N GLU A 240 11.50 19.16 42.83
CA GLU A 240 11.24 20.59 42.65
C GLU A 240 12.22 21.26 41.69
N SER A 241 13.51 20.88 41.73
CA SER A 241 14.55 21.51 40.89
C SER A 241 14.64 20.90 39.48
N GLU A 242 14.49 19.59 39.37
CA GLU A 242 14.74 18.83 38.13
C GLU A 242 13.52 18.21 37.51
N GLY A 243 12.40 18.18 38.23
CA GLY A 243 11.16 17.52 37.82
C GLY A 243 11.09 16.02 38.16
N ALA A 244 9.88 15.48 38.34
CA ALA A 244 9.64 14.07 38.70
C ALA A 244 10.14 13.06 37.64
N GLY A 245 10.24 13.46 36.37
CA GLY A 245 10.75 12.63 35.27
C GLY A 245 12.24 12.29 35.40
N ASN A 246 13.02 13.06 36.18
CA ASN A 246 14.47 12.87 36.36
C ASN A 246 14.82 12.00 37.58
N LEU A 247 13.81 11.48 38.29
CA LEU A 247 14.05 10.49 39.34
C LEU A 247 14.43 9.14 38.76
N ARG A 248 15.41 8.47 39.37
CA ARG A 248 15.73 7.07 39.09
C ARG A 248 14.52 6.16 39.50
N PRO A 249 14.33 5.03 38.83
CA PRO A 249 13.25 4.10 39.21
C PRO A 249 13.24 3.71 40.68
N SER A 250 14.41 3.52 41.31
CA SER A 250 14.55 3.23 42.74
C SER A 250 14.16 4.40 43.65
N GLU A 251 14.50 5.64 43.23
CA GLU A 251 14.14 6.86 43.97
C GLU A 251 12.62 7.08 43.93
N ARG A 252 12.00 6.83 42.79
CA ARG A 252 10.55 6.92 42.60
C ARG A 252 9.83 5.88 43.43
N GLN A 253 10.29 4.63 43.41
CA GLN A 253 9.71 3.54 44.18
C GLN A 253 9.84 3.79 45.71
N PHE A 254 10.91 4.44 46.15
CA PHE A 254 11.09 4.84 47.56
C PHE A 254 10.04 5.87 47.95
N LEU A 255 9.85 6.96 47.17
CA LEU A 255 8.83 7.97 47.45
C LEU A 255 7.40 7.38 47.42
N ASP A 256 7.14 6.45 46.47
CA ASP A 256 5.84 5.77 46.41
C ASP A 256 5.55 4.95 47.64
N ARG A 257 6.53 4.26 48.22
CA ARG A 257 6.37 3.51 49.47
C ARG A 257 6.11 4.45 50.65
N MET A 258 6.86 5.53 50.77
CA MET A 258 6.71 6.50 51.85
C MET A 258 5.38 7.31 51.78
N SER A 259 4.72 7.31 50.63
CA SER A 259 3.42 7.98 50.42
C SER A 259 2.22 7.05 50.55
N ALA A 260 2.44 5.75 50.80
CA ALA A 260 1.39 4.75 50.98
C ALA A 260 1.01 4.47 52.40
N ASP A 261 1.83 4.93 53.37
CA ASP A 261 1.60 4.91 54.80
C ASP A 261 1.00 6.28 55.26
#